data_cf25c57f3bd4c1fb9761e7c9d637c266
#
_entry.id   cf25c57f3bd4c1fb9761e7c9d637c266
#
_cell.length_a   1.000
_cell.length_b   1.000
_cell.length_c   1.000
_cell.angle_alpha   90.00
_cell.angle_beta   90.00
_cell.angle_gamma   90.00
#
_symmetry.space_group_name_H-M   'P 1'
#
loop_
_entity.id
_entity.type
_entity.pdbx_description
1 polymer ?
#
loop_
_entity_poly.entity_id
_entity_poly.type
_entity_poly.pdbx_seq_one_letter_code
_entity_poly.pdbx_strand_id
1 'polypeptide(L)'
;LHTNRVVSDNALLNAIANRYITNCEADGISMRTDIRTKVCEFMSDYDMTSLFCNLLDNSYEAARKSHRHEIELNIRYTTDLRDIILVTVRNSCAENPFDKYGNLISTKESPAKHGYGIKSIERVVKKYNGNMSMYFDDETSTFHTNILFYKDFIPNWHNEHSALPLEN
;
A
#
# COMPACT_ATOMS: atom_id res chain seq x y z
N LEU A 1 16.53 15.56 -14.37
CA LEU A 1 15.96 14.97 -13.14
C LEU A 1 14.44 14.94 -13.32
N HIS A 2 13.92 13.81 -13.79
CA HIS A 2 12.46 13.60 -13.80
C HIS A 2 12.04 13.26 -12.37
N THR A 3 11.49 14.22 -11.66
CA THR A 3 10.77 13.96 -10.42
C THR A 3 9.49 13.19 -10.78
N ASN A 4 9.46 11.89 -10.47
CA ASN A 4 8.28 11.04 -10.60
C ASN A 4 7.24 11.45 -9.52
N ARG A 5 6.64 12.63 -9.68
CA ARG A 5 5.55 13.04 -8.80
C ARG A 5 4.28 12.30 -9.18
N VAL A 6 3.63 11.75 -8.18
CA VAL A 6 2.32 11.11 -8.36
C VAL A 6 1.28 12.19 -8.62
N VAL A 7 0.52 12.01 -9.68
CA VAL A 7 -0.64 12.83 -10.00
C VAL A 7 -1.81 11.85 -10.20
N SER A 8 -2.63 11.67 -9.17
CA SER A 8 -3.91 10.98 -9.25
C SER A 8 -5.04 11.96 -8.95
N ASP A 9 -6.29 11.54 -9.12
CA ASP A 9 -7.45 12.38 -8.81
C ASP A 9 -7.67 12.60 -7.30
N ASN A 10 -7.00 11.82 -6.46
CA ASN A 10 -7.10 11.94 -5.01
C ASN A 10 -5.93 12.77 -4.45
N ALA A 11 -6.23 14.01 -4.04
CA ALA A 11 -5.23 14.95 -3.52
C ALA A 11 -4.52 14.43 -2.26
N LEU A 12 -5.23 13.74 -1.36
CA LEU A 12 -4.64 13.18 -0.13
C LEU A 12 -3.67 12.04 -0.45
N LEU A 13 -4.07 11.12 -1.33
CA LEU A 13 -3.19 10.02 -1.76
C LEU A 13 -1.94 10.54 -2.47
N ASN A 14 -2.09 11.58 -3.31
CA ASN A 14 -0.97 12.26 -3.94
C ASN A 14 -0.01 12.87 -2.90
N ALA A 15 -0.56 13.54 -1.88
CA ALA A 15 0.25 14.15 -0.82
C ALA A 15 1.02 13.09 -0.03
N ILE A 16 0.37 11.98 0.33
CA ILE A 16 1.00 10.86 1.02
C ILE A 16 2.13 10.27 0.16
N ALA A 17 1.83 9.86 -1.07
CA ALA A 17 2.82 9.23 -1.94
C ALA A 17 4.01 10.14 -2.23
N ASN A 18 3.77 11.42 -2.54
CA ASN A 18 4.83 12.39 -2.83
C ASN A 18 5.72 12.68 -1.61
N ARG A 19 5.17 12.67 -0.40
CA ARG A 19 5.95 12.76 0.84
C ARG A 19 6.96 11.61 0.95
N TYR A 20 6.51 10.37 0.71
CA TYR A 20 7.41 9.20 0.77
C TYR A 20 8.42 9.18 -0.37
N ILE A 21 8.05 9.60 -1.58
CA ILE A 21 8.99 9.76 -2.69
C ILE A 21 10.11 10.72 -2.30
N THR A 22 9.77 11.89 -1.72
CA THR A 22 10.76 12.87 -1.28
C THR A 22 11.68 12.32 -0.19
N ASN A 23 11.14 11.59 0.80
CA ASN A 23 11.93 10.97 1.86
C ASN A 23 12.86 9.88 1.28
N CYS A 24 12.34 9.06 0.37
CA CYS A 24 13.12 8.02 -0.31
C CYS A 24 14.27 8.62 -1.12
N GLU A 25 14.01 9.68 -1.89
CA GLU A 25 15.05 10.38 -2.66
C GLU A 25 16.17 10.92 -1.76
N ALA A 26 15.82 11.49 -0.60
CA ALA A 26 16.79 11.99 0.37
C ALA A 26 17.69 10.88 0.94
N ASP A 27 17.17 9.66 1.08
CA ASP A 27 17.89 8.50 1.63
C ASP A 27 18.42 7.55 0.54
N GLY A 28 18.39 7.95 -0.73
CA GLY A 28 18.89 7.14 -1.85
C GLY A 28 18.07 5.89 -2.15
N ILE A 29 16.78 5.88 -1.75
CA ILE A 29 15.84 4.80 -2.03
C ILE A 29 15.08 5.10 -3.32
N SER A 30 15.05 4.16 -4.25
CA SER A 30 14.25 4.26 -5.47
C SER A 30 12.79 3.89 -5.18
N MET A 31 11.88 4.86 -5.21
CA MET A 31 10.45 4.61 -5.07
C MET A 31 9.73 4.81 -6.40
N ARG A 32 9.06 3.76 -6.89
CA ARG A 32 8.22 3.79 -8.10
C ARG A 32 6.75 3.67 -7.70
N THR A 33 5.89 4.38 -8.44
CA THR A 33 4.45 4.38 -8.20
C THR A 33 3.69 4.27 -9.51
N ASP A 34 2.63 3.44 -9.51
CA ASP A 34 1.62 3.38 -10.58
C ASP A 34 0.24 3.40 -9.91
N ILE A 35 -0.38 4.58 -9.85
CA ILE A 35 -1.66 4.80 -9.19
C ILE A 35 -2.68 5.19 -10.25
N ARG A 36 -3.66 4.32 -10.47
CA ARG A 36 -4.76 4.56 -11.39
C ARG A 36 -5.78 5.52 -10.77
N THR A 37 -6.47 6.27 -11.62
CA THR A 37 -7.43 7.28 -11.21
C THR A 37 -8.67 6.68 -10.51
N LYS A 38 -9.28 7.42 -9.60
CA LYS A 38 -10.56 7.08 -8.91
C LYS A 38 -10.58 5.77 -8.11
N VAL A 39 -9.42 5.20 -7.78
CA VAL A 39 -9.34 3.83 -7.25
C VAL A 39 -9.63 3.76 -5.76
N CYS A 40 -9.34 4.83 -5.00
CA CYS A 40 -9.48 4.84 -3.53
C CYS A 40 -10.56 5.79 -3.02
N GLU A 41 -11.48 6.25 -3.86
CA GLU A 41 -12.56 7.18 -3.46
C GLU A 41 -13.52 6.59 -2.41
N PHE A 42 -13.57 5.28 -2.27
CA PHE A 42 -14.40 4.58 -1.29
C PHE A 42 -13.88 4.68 0.14
N MET A 43 -12.62 5.09 0.34
CA MET A 43 -12.02 5.20 1.65
C MET A 43 -12.22 6.59 2.23
N SER A 44 -12.46 6.67 3.55
CA SER A 44 -12.35 7.93 4.27
C SER A 44 -10.90 8.42 4.30
N ASP A 45 -10.68 9.72 4.42
CA ASP A 45 -9.34 10.32 4.54
C ASP A 45 -8.55 9.74 5.71
N TYR A 46 -9.22 9.46 6.82
CA TYR A 46 -8.62 8.82 7.99
C TYR A 46 -8.11 7.41 7.67
N ASP A 47 -8.93 6.60 7.01
CA ASP A 47 -8.55 5.22 6.68
C ASP A 47 -7.49 5.18 5.57
N MET A 48 -7.58 6.06 4.59
CA MET A 48 -6.56 6.21 3.55
C MET A 48 -5.20 6.58 4.17
N THR A 49 -5.17 7.57 5.05
CA THR A 49 -3.95 7.95 5.78
C THR A 49 -3.43 6.79 6.62
N SER A 50 -4.31 6.13 7.38
CA SER A 50 -3.94 4.99 8.22
C SER A 50 -3.37 3.84 7.39
N LEU A 51 -3.98 3.49 6.27
CA LEU A 51 -3.54 2.40 5.41
C LEU A 51 -2.19 2.71 4.76
N PHE A 52 -2.13 3.78 3.97
CA PHE A 52 -0.97 4.06 3.14
C PHE A 52 0.24 4.54 3.93
N CYS A 53 0.07 5.33 4.99
CA CYS A 53 1.20 5.69 5.83
C CYS A 53 1.81 4.46 6.52
N ASN A 54 1.01 3.55 7.07
CA ASN A 54 1.55 2.35 7.71
C ASN A 54 2.23 1.40 6.69
N LEU A 55 1.65 1.22 5.50
CA LEU A 55 2.27 0.43 4.42
C LEU A 55 3.62 1.01 4.01
N LEU A 56 3.66 2.32 3.76
CA LEU A 56 4.86 2.99 3.27
C LEU A 56 5.92 3.18 4.36
N ASP A 57 5.54 3.40 5.63
CA ASP A 57 6.48 3.41 6.75
C ASP A 57 7.20 2.07 6.88
N ASN A 58 6.46 0.96 6.82
CA ASN A 58 7.04 -0.37 6.89
C ASN A 58 7.99 -0.64 5.71
N SER A 59 7.57 -0.27 4.50
CA SER A 59 8.37 -0.43 3.29
C SER A 59 9.64 0.42 3.30
N TYR A 60 9.53 1.67 3.75
CA TYR A 60 10.65 2.60 3.86
C TYR A 60 11.69 2.11 4.88
N GLU A 61 11.26 1.69 6.08
CA GLU A 61 12.15 1.15 7.11
C GLU A 61 12.90 -0.11 6.63
N ALA A 62 12.21 -1.01 5.92
CA ALA A 62 12.81 -2.22 5.38
C ALA A 62 13.78 -1.92 4.22
N ALA A 63 13.37 -1.09 3.25
CA ALA A 63 14.18 -0.74 2.10
C ALA A 63 15.46 -0.01 2.51
N ARG A 64 15.39 0.88 3.51
CA ARG A 64 16.56 1.61 4.02
C ARG A 64 17.65 0.70 4.59
N LYS A 65 17.25 -0.45 5.15
CA LYS A 65 18.17 -1.45 5.73
C LYS A 65 18.64 -2.49 4.71
N SER A 66 18.03 -2.55 3.53
CA SER A 66 18.34 -3.51 2.48
C SER A 66 19.51 -3.05 1.61
N HIS A 67 20.04 -3.97 0.78
CA HIS A 67 21.09 -3.63 -0.17
C HIS A 67 20.59 -2.95 -1.45
N ARG A 68 19.32 -3.18 -1.83
CA ARG A 68 18.77 -2.71 -3.11
C ARG A 68 18.09 -1.36 -3.04
N HIS A 69 17.61 -0.96 -1.85
CA HIS A 69 16.94 0.32 -1.62
C HIS A 69 15.80 0.61 -2.62
N GLU A 70 14.85 -0.32 -2.75
CA GLU A 70 13.75 -0.22 -3.72
C GLU A 70 12.39 -0.33 -3.05
N ILE A 71 11.44 0.50 -3.48
CA ILE A 71 10.01 0.42 -3.12
C ILE A 71 9.18 0.59 -4.38
N GLU A 72 8.09 -0.17 -4.48
CA GLU A 72 7.10 -0.05 -5.55
C GLU A 72 5.70 -0.06 -4.96
N LEU A 73 4.90 0.96 -5.29
CA LEU A 73 3.49 1.06 -4.93
C LEU A 73 2.64 1.05 -6.20
N ASN A 74 1.79 0.05 -6.35
CA ASN A 74 0.82 0.00 -7.44
C ASN A 74 -0.60 -0.03 -6.88
N ILE A 75 -1.49 0.78 -7.45
CA ILE A 75 -2.92 0.77 -7.14
C ILE A 75 -3.64 0.67 -8.47
N ARG A 76 -4.30 -0.45 -8.70
CA ARG A 76 -4.95 -0.78 -9.97
C ARG A 76 -6.40 -1.18 -9.76
N TYR A 77 -7.19 -0.92 -10.77
CA TYR A 77 -8.55 -1.40 -10.89
C TYR A 77 -8.63 -2.35 -12.09
N THR A 78 -9.25 -3.49 -11.92
CA THR A 78 -9.48 -4.45 -13.00
C THR A 78 -10.94 -4.90 -13.04
N THR A 79 -11.47 -5.05 -14.25
CA THR A 79 -12.84 -5.49 -14.53
C THR A 79 -12.88 -6.86 -15.21
N ASP A 80 -11.72 -7.48 -15.50
CA ASP A 80 -11.61 -8.65 -16.36
C ASP A 80 -12.44 -9.86 -15.91
N LEU A 81 -12.49 -10.10 -14.59
CA LEU A 81 -13.29 -11.19 -14.02
C LEU A 81 -14.26 -10.70 -12.95
N ARG A 82 -13.89 -9.69 -12.22
CA ARG A 82 -14.65 -8.98 -11.18
C ARG A 82 -14.12 -7.57 -11.07
N ASP A 83 -14.95 -6.66 -10.59
CA ASP A 83 -14.52 -5.32 -10.21
C ASP A 83 -13.64 -5.38 -8.95
N ILE A 84 -12.32 -5.39 -9.16
CA ILE A 84 -11.33 -5.54 -8.09
C ILE A 84 -10.42 -4.31 -8.06
N ILE A 85 -10.21 -3.79 -6.87
CA ILE A 85 -9.16 -2.82 -6.57
C ILE A 85 -8.01 -3.58 -5.93
N LEU A 86 -6.85 -3.52 -6.56
CA LEU A 86 -5.63 -4.17 -6.11
C LEU A 86 -4.62 -3.12 -5.68
N VAL A 87 -4.24 -3.16 -4.40
CA VAL A 87 -3.12 -2.39 -3.85
C VAL A 87 -1.96 -3.34 -3.63
N THR A 88 -0.83 -3.08 -4.28
CA THR A 88 0.39 -3.86 -4.08
C THR A 88 1.52 -2.94 -3.63
N VAL A 89 2.21 -3.33 -2.57
CA VAL A 89 3.45 -2.70 -2.13
C VAL A 89 4.53 -3.77 -2.12
N ARG A 90 5.60 -3.51 -2.86
CA ARG A 90 6.80 -4.34 -2.87
C ARG A 90 7.97 -3.49 -2.40
N ASN A 91 8.77 -4.02 -1.49
CA ASN A 91 10.00 -3.37 -1.08
C ASN A 91 11.15 -4.36 -0.95
N SER A 92 12.35 -3.90 -1.19
CA SER A 92 13.54 -4.65 -0.83
C SER A 92 13.63 -4.82 0.69
N CYS A 93 14.13 -5.98 1.13
CA CYS A 93 14.25 -6.33 2.54
C CYS A 93 15.59 -7.04 2.75
N ALA A 94 16.26 -6.76 3.86
CA ALA A 94 17.58 -7.38 4.14
C ALA A 94 17.47 -8.86 4.47
N GLU A 95 16.41 -9.25 5.19
CA GLU A 95 16.19 -10.60 5.69
C GLU A 95 14.70 -10.92 5.62
N ASN A 96 14.39 -12.24 5.62
CA ASN A 96 13.01 -12.70 5.73
C ASN A 96 12.39 -12.24 7.07
N PRO A 97 11.34 -11.40 7.04
CA PRO A 97 10.74 -10.87 8.27
C PRO A 97 9.80 -11.84 8.96
N PHE A 98 9.63 -13.07 8.45
CA PHE A 98 8.80 -14.09 9.08
C PHE A 98 9.61 -15.04 9.94
N ASP A 99 9.06 -15.41 11.09
CA ASP A 99 9.61 -16.50 11.91
C ASP A 99 9.30 -17.88 11.28
N LYS A 100 9.83 -18.93 11.89
CA LYS A 100 9.59 -20.30 11.44
C LYS A 100 8.12 -20.76 11.51
N TYR A 101 7.26 -19.99 12.16
CA TYR A 101 5.81 -20.25 12.25
C TYR A 101 4.99 -19.37 11.31
N GLY A 102 5.65 -18.52 10.51
CA GLY A 102 5.00 -17.60 9.57
C GLY A 102 4.48 -16.31 10.20
N ASN A 103 4.90 -15.97 11.42
CA ASN A 103 4.56 -14.71 12.03
C ASN A 103 5.58 -13.64 11.68
N LEU A 104 5.12 -12.40 11.42
CA LEU A 104 6.02 -11.26 11.21
C LEU A 104 6.79 -10.94 12.49
N ILE A 105 8.12 -10.94 12.38
CA ILE A 105 9.02 -10.52 13.44
C ILE A 105 9.09 -9.01 13.44
N SER A 106 8.75 -8.37 14.56
CA SER A 106 8.91 -6.93 14.69
C SER A 106 10.38 -6.58 14.91
N THR A 107 10.96 -5.79 14.01
CA THR A 107 12.35 -5.30 14.10
C THR A 107 12.47 -3.93 14.78
N LYS A 108 11.35 -3.36 15.26
CA LYS A 108 11.36 -2.03 15.91
C LYS A 108 11.91 -2.15 17.33
N GLU A 109 12.93 -1.37 17.62
CA GLU A 109 13.65 -1.34 18.93
C GLU A 109 12.77 -0.89 20.12
N SER A 110 11.57 -0.35 19.85
CA SER A 110 10.67 0.16 20.88
C SER A 110 9.43 -0.72 21.05
N PRO A 111 9.24 -1.39 22.21
CA PRO A 111 8.08 -2.25 22.47
C PRO A 111 6.72 -1.54 22.29
N ALA A 112 6.66 -0.23 22.52
CA ALA A 112 5.44 0.58 22.43
C ALA A 112 4.97 0.84 20.98
N LYS A 113 5.82 0.61 19.96
CA LYS A 113 5.47 0.78 18.53
C LYS A 113 5.25 -0.55 17.80
N HIS A 114 5.31 -1.67 18.52
CA HIS A 114 5.25 -3.02 17.94
C HIS A 114 3.83 -3.41 17.52
N GLY A 115 3.67 -3.80 16.28
CA GLY A 115 2.44 -4.41 15.77
C GLY A 115 1.26 -3.44 15.50
N TYR A 116 1.36 -2.17 15.86
CA TYR A 116 0.27 -1.22 15.63
C TYR A 116 0.10 -0.91 14.13
N GLY A 117 1.19 -0.84 13.36
CA GLY A 117 1.13 -0.56 11.93
C GLY A 117 0.38 -1.65 11.16
N ILE A 118 0.74 -2.92 11.37
CA ILE A 118 0.05 -4.05 10.73
C ILE A 118 -1.41 -4.16 11.18
N LYS A 119 -1.68 -4.03 12.49
CA LYS A 119 -3.06 -4.03 13.01
C LYS A 119 -3.89 -2.88 12.44
N SER A 120 -3.30 -1.72 12.21
CA SER A 120 -3.97 -0.58 11.58
C SER A 120 -4.32 -0.87 10.12
N ILE A 121 -3.40 -1.50 9.38
CA ILE A 121 -3.63 -1.97 8.02
C ILE A 121 -4.77 -2.99 8.01
N GLU A 122 -4.70 -4.04 8.84
CA GLU A 122 -5.70 -5.09 8.97
C GLU A 122 -7.09 -4.53 9.31
N ARG A 123 -7.16 -3.54 10.21
CA ARG A 123 -8.40 -2.85 10.58
C ARG A 123 -9.05 -2.19 9.37
N VAL A 124 -8.28 -1.46 8.57
CA VAL A 124 -8.81 -0.79 7.38
C VAL A 124 -9.25 -1.82 6.33
N VAL A 125 -8.40 -2.81 6.06
CA VAL A 125 -8.73 -3.88 5.10
C VAL A 125 -10.04 -4.58 5.50
N LYS A 126 -10.18 -4.95 6.77
CA LYS A 126 -11.40 -5.58 7.30
C LYS A 126 -12.62 -4.67 7.22
N LYS A 127 -12.47 -3.37 7.52
CA LYS A 127 -13.56 -2.39 7.45
C LYS A 127 -14.20 -2.33 6.07
N TYR A 128 -13.40 -2.47 5.02
CA TYR A 128 -13.86 -2.44 3.63
C TYR A 128 -14.00 -3.84 3.00
N ASN A 129 -14.13 -4.88 3.84
CA ASN A 129 -14.29 -6.28 3.43
C ASN A 129 -13.21 -6.76 2.43
N GLY A 130 -12.01 -6.23 2.55
CA GLY A 130 -10.86 -6.60 1.73
C GLY A 130 -10.16 -7.86 2.23
N ASN A 131 -9.27 -8.36 1.40
CA ASN A 131 -8.34 -9.44 1.73
C ASN A 131 -6.90 -8.95 1.63
N MET A 132 -6.04 -9.37 2.54
CA MET A 132 -4.62 -9.03 2.53
C MET A 132 -3.78 -10.29 2.58
N SER A 133 -2.72 -10.31 1.80
CA SER A 133 -1.66 -11.31 1.86
C SER A 133 -0.29 -10.64 1.91
N MET A 134 0.62 -11.25 2.65
CA MET A 134 2.01 -10.82 2.76
C MET A 134 2.92 -12.01 2.58
N TYR A 135 4.01 -11.85 1.85
CA TYR A 135 5.03 -12.89 1.69
C TYR A 135 6.41 -12.27 1.42
N PHE A 136 7.43 -13.05 1.67
CA PHE A 136 8.82 -12.74 1.34
C PHE A 136 9.28 -13.63 0.20
N ASP A 137 9.93 -13.03 -0.79
CA ASP A 137 10.56 -13.72 -1.90
C ASP A 137 12.07 -13.80 -1.64
N ASP A 138 12.55 -15.01 -1.34
CA ASP A 138 13.96 -15.27 -1.02
C ASP A 138 14.88 -15.04 -2.23
N GLU A 139 14.40 -15.28 -3.46
CA GLU A 139 15.20 -15.13 -4.68
C GLU A 139 15.51 -13.67 -4.97
N THR A 140 14.53 -12.79 -4.77
CA THR A 140 14.66 -11.36 -5.03
C THR A 140 14.96 -10.54 -3.78
N SER A 141 14.93 -11.15 -2.59
CA SER A 141 15.04 -10.46 -1.29
C SER A 141 14.05 -9.30 -1.18
N THR A 142 12.79 -9.58 -1.53
CA THR A 142 11.72 -8.58 -1.49
C THR A 142 10.53 -9.04 -0.64
N PHE A 143 9.96 -8.07 0.08
CA PHE A 143 8.73 -8.26 0.82
C PHE A 143 7.55 -7.71 0.03
N HIS A 144 6.46 -8.45 -0.02
CA HIS A 144 5.27 -8.12 -0.78
C HIS A 144 4.05 -8.04 0.12
N THR A 145 3.27 -6.98 -0.03
CA THR A 145 1.94 -6.84 0.56
C THR A 145 0.93 -6.63 -0.57
N ASN A 146 -0.05 -7.52 -0.66
CA ASN A 146 -1.13 -7.43 -1.63
C ASN A 146 -2.46 -7.28 -0.89
N ILE A 147 -3.25 -6.27 -1.25
CA ILE A 147 -4.57 -6.02 -0.69
C ILE A 147 -5.57 -5.97 -1.84
N LEU A 148 -6.64 -6.74 -1.70
CA LEU A 148 -7.73 -6.83 -2.66
C LEU A 148 -9.00 -6.28 -2.02
N PHE A 149 -9.65 -5.35 -2.73
CA PHE A 149 -11.00 -4.92 -2.40
C PHE A 149 -11.91 -5.28 -3.56
N TYR A 150 -12.96 -6.04 -3.28
CA TYR A 150 -14.00 -6.38 -4.25
C TYR A 150 -15.06 -5.29 -4.19
N LYS A 151 -15.29 -4.61 -5.30
CA LYS A 151 -16.23 -3.50 -5.40
C LYS A 151 -17.62 -3.84 -4.82
N ASP A 152 -18.12 -5.02 -5.13
CA ASP A 152 -19.43 -5.48 -4.65
C ASP A 152 -19.52 -5.65 -3.13
N PHE A 153 -18.37 -5.78 -2.46
CA PHE A 153 -18.29 -5.96 -1.00
C PHE A 153 -17.88 -4.68 -0.25
N ILE A 154 -17.53 -3.62 -0.98
CA ILE A 154 -17.20 -2.34 -0.35
C ILE A 154 -18.51 -1.71 0.19
N PRO A 155 -18.60 -1.43 1.51
CA PRO A 155 -19.78 -0.80 2.08
C PRO A 155 -20.09 0.53 1.39
N ASN A 156 -21.37 0.73 1.04
CA ASN A 156 -21.92 1.96 0.42
C ASN A 156 -21.37 2.33 -0.97
N TRP A 157 -20.61 1.47 -1.64
CA TRP A 157 -20.09 1.74 -2.98
C TRP A 157 -21.19 2.15 -3.96
N HIS A 158 -22.31 1.42 -3.98
CA HIS A 158 -23.41 1.66 -4.92
C HIS A 158 -24.15 2.98 -4.71
N ASN A 159 -24.11 3.55 -3.49
CA ASN A 159 -24.81 4.78 -3.17
C ASN A 159 -24.07 6.05 -3.64
N GLU A 160 -22.75 5.96 -3.77
CA GLU A 160 -21.92 7.12 -4.11
C GLU A 160 -21.57 7.18 -5.61
N HIS A 161 -21.61 6.04 -6.30
CA HIS A 161 -21.14 5.92 -7.69
C HIS A 161 -22.26 5.65 -8.73
N SER A 162 -23.52 5.54 -8.31
CA SER A 162 -24.66 5.36 -9.21
C SER A 162 -24.99 6.57 -10.09
N ALA A 163 -24.27 7.68 -9.94
CA ALA A 163 -24.48 8.93 -10.67
C ALA A 163 -23.44 9.21 -11.79
N LEU A 164 -22.55 8.27 -12.12
CA LEU A 164 -21.64 8.45 -13.23
C LEU A 164 -22.36 8.12 -14.55
N PRO A 165 -22.46 9.06 -15.52
CA PRO A 165 -22.99 8.74 -16.85
C PRO A 165 -22.07 7.73 -17.52
N LEU A 166 -22.67 6.72 -18.13
CA LEU A 166 -22.00 5.85 -19.09
C LEU A 166 -21.53 6.74 -20.26
N GLU A 167 -20.27 7.06 -20.30
CA GLU A 167 -19.68 7.68 -21.48
C GLU A 167 -19.70 6.64 -22.62
N ASN A 168 -20.46 6.97 -23.67
CA ASN A 168 -20.56 6.24 -24.94
C ASN A 168 -19.24 6.27 -25.70
#